data_bd437eb33a048819f33dc975a3f070a4
#
_entry.id   bd437eb33a048819f33dc975a3f070a4
#
_cell.length_a   1.000
_cell.length_b   1.000
_cell.length_c   1.000
_cell.angle_alpha   90.00
_cell.angle_beta   90.00
_cell.angle_gamma   90.00
#
_symmetry.space_group_name_H-M   'P 1'
#
loop_
_entity.id
_entity.type
_entity.pdbx_description
1 polymer ?
#
loop_
_entity_poly.entity_id
_entity_poly.type
_entity_poly.pdbx_seq_one_letter_code
_entity_poly.pdbx_strand_id
1 'polypeptide(L)'
;MIRIFAVCGMGLGTSAILKSRLREALDATGADYQLDVSDASAISGQRADLVFTSNELAERMGRLSARVVVINNFMDREEIRRKTADAVAAFE
;
A
#
# COMPACT_ATOMS: atom_id res chain seq x y z
N MET A 1 -3.97 -1.57 -15.52
CA MET A 1 -3.71 -2.30 -14.28
C MET A 1 -2.90 -1.43 -13.33
N ILE A 2 -3.39 -1.30 -12.10
CA ILE A 2 -2.72 -0.48 -11.08
C ILE A 2 -1.63 -1.30 -10.41
N ARG A 3 -0.42 -0.79 -10.36
CA ARG A 3 0.68 -1.44 -9.64
C ARG A 3 0.77 -0.89 -8.23
N ILE A 4 0.59 -1.78 -7.26
CA ILE A 4 0.50 -1.40 -5.86
C ILE A 4 1.55 -2.16 -5.06
N PHE A 5 2.24 -1.44 -4.19
CA PHE A 5 3.20 -2.03 -3.27
C PHE A 5 2.79 -1.76 -1.83
N ALA A 6 2.92 -2.78 -1.00
CA ALA A 6 2.80 -2.65 0.44
C ALA A 6 4.22 -2.60 1.01
N VAL A 7 4.54 -1.54 1.72
CA VAL A 7 5.86 -1.36 2.31
C VAL A 7 5.73 -1.40 3.83
N CYS A 8 6.33 -2.42 4.43
CA CYS A 8 6.33 -2.60 5.88
C CYS A 8 7.76 -2.65 6.39
N GLY A 9 8.00 -2.02 7.52
CA GLY A 9 9.35 -1.83 7.99
C GLY A 9 10.01 -3.04 8.60
N MET A 10 9.29 -3.85 9.30
CA MET A 10 9.89 -4.88 10.13
C MET A 10 9.03 -6.11 10.21
N GLY A 11 9.60 -7.24 9.86
CA GLY A 11 8.98 -8.51 10.07
C GLY A 11 8.06 -8.96 8.95
N LEU A 12 8.25 -10.20 8.54
CA LEU A 12 7.47 -10.83 7.48
C LEU A 12 5.98 -10.94 7.84
N GLY A 13 5.69 -11.11 9.13
CA GLY A 13 4.32 -11.24 9.59
C GLY A 13 3.49 -10.00 9.34
N THR A 14 4.05 -8.83 9.59
CA THR A 14 3.36 -7.55 9.39
C THR A 14 3.08 -7.31 7.91
N SER A 15 4.05 -7.63 7.06
CA SER A 15 3.89 -7.48 5.61
C SER A 15 2.78 -8.39 5.09
N ALA A 16 2.72 -9.62 5.58
CA ALA A 16 1.68 -10.57 5.16
C ALA A 16 0.29 -10.10 5.57
N ILE A 17 0.16 -9.56 6.78
CA ILE A 17 -1.11 -9.04 7.26
C ILE A 17 -1.56 -7.86 6.42
N LEU A 18 -0.68 -6.90 6.19
CA LEU A 18 -1.01 -5.73 5.39
C LEU A 18 -1.39 -6.13 3.97
N LYS A 19 -0.64 -7.03 3.35
CA LYS A 19 -0.92 -7.49 2.00
C LYS A 19 -2.30 -8.16 1.92
N SER A 20 -2.61 -9.01 2.89
CA SER A 20 -3.90 -9.70 2.94
C SER A 20 -5.06 -8.71 3.07
N ARG A 21 -4.92 -7.73 3.94
CA ARG A 21 -5.94 -6.71 4.15
C ARG A 21 -6.12 -5.82 2.93
N LEU A 22 -5.03 -5.44 2.29
CA LEU A 22 -5.10 -4.64 1.07
C LEU A 22 -5.75 -5.41 -0.06
N ARG A 23 -5.43 -6.70 -0.21
CA ARG A 23 -6.05 -7.53 -1.23
C ARG A 23 -7.56 -7.60 -1.04
N GLU A 24 -8.00 -7.81 0.19
CA GLU A 24 -9.42 -7.84 0.51
C GLU A 24 -10.10 -6.52 0.12
N ALA A 25 -9.49 -5.40 0.48
CA ALA A 25 -10.04 -4.08 0.18
C ALA A 25 -10.03 -3.79 -1.32
N LEU A 26 -8.96 -4.16 -2.02
CA LEU A 26 -8.85 -3.94 -3.46
C LEU A 26 -9.83 -4.80 -4.25
N ASP A 27 -10.02 -6.05 -3.84
CA ASP A 27 -10.99 -6.92 -4.49
C ASP A 27 -12.41 -6.36 -4.36
N ALA A 28 -12.71 -5.72 -3.25
CA ALA A 28 -14.01 -5.09 -3.03
C ALA A 28 -14.25 -3.90 -3.95
N THR A 29 -13.20 -3.25 -4.45
CA THR A 29 -13.35 -2.12 -5.38
C THR A 29 -13.61 -2.57 -6.81
N GLY A 30 -13.33 -3.82 -7.13
CA GLY A 30 -13.45 -4.31 -8.50
C GLY A 30 -12.32 -3.85 -9.42
N ALA A 31 -11.30 -3.19 -8.88
CA ALA A 31 -10.19 -2.68 -9.69
C ALA A 31 -9.29 -3.80 -10.19
N ASP A 32 -8.68 -3.57 -11.34
CA ASP A 32 -7.65 -4.47 -11.88
C ASP A 32 -6.29 -3.99 -11.35
N TYR A 33 -5.65 -4.81 -10.54
CA TYR A 33 -4.44 -4.41 -9.84
C TYR A 33 -3.43 -5.55 -9.73
N GLN A 34 -2.18 -5.17 -9.46
CA GLN A 34 -1.12 -6.09 -9.08
C GLN A 34 -0.57 -5.61 -7.75
N LEU A 35 -0.57 -6.48 -6.75
CA LEU A 35 -0.14 -6.15 -5.39
C LEU A 35 1.07 -6.97 -4.99
N ASP A 36 2.13 -6.28 -4.62
CA ASP A 36 3.38 -6.89 -4.16
C ASP A 36 3.85 -6.23 -2.88
N VAL A 37 4.82 -6.84 -2.23
CA VAL A 37 5.44 -6.31 -1.01
C VAL A 37 6.87 -5.90 -1.31
N SER A 38 7.27 -4.76 -0.76
CA SER A 38 8.63 -4.28 -0.90
C SER A 38 9.08 -3.66 0.43
N ASP A 39 10.34 -3.27 0.53
CA ASP A 39 10.83 -2.56 1.69
C ASP A 39 11.13 -1.09 1.35
N ALA A 40 11.36 -0.28 2.38
CA ALA A 40 11.56 1.15 2.19
C ALA A 40 12.80 1.48 1.37
N SER A 41 13.81 0.62 1.39
CA SER A 41 15.03 0.87 0.62
C SER A 41 14.90 0.46 -0.84
N ALA A 42 14.09 -0.56 -1.12
CA ALA A 42 13.93 -1.09 -2.48
C ALA A 42 12.84 -0.38 -3.27
N ILE A 43 11.89 0.24 -2.60
CA ILE A 43 10.70 0.80 -3.26
C ILE A 43 11.04 1.90 -4.28
N SER A 44 12.10 2.66 -4.04
CA SER A 44 12.48 3.74 -4.94
C SER A 44 12.90 3.23 -6.32
N GLY A 45 13.35 1.99 -6.41
CA GLY A 45 13.70 1.38 -7.68
C GLY A 45 12.56 0.63 -8.36
N GLN A 46 11.39 0.59 -7.75
CA GLN A 46 10.25 -0.12 -8.28
C GLN A 46 9.30 0.82 -9.01
N ARG A 47 8.66 0.30 -10.03
CA ARG A 47 7.64 1.05 -10.74
C ARG A 47 6.30 0.77 -10.06
N ALA A 48 5.77 1.77 -9.36
CA ALA A 48 4.53 1.64 -8.63
C ALA A 48 3.61 2.82 -8.92
N ASP A 49 2.32 2.58 -8.90
CA ASP A 49 1.30 3.63 -9.00
C ASP A 49 0.84 4.06 -7.61
N LEU A 50 0.67 3.09 -6.72
CA LEU A 50 0.27 3.33 -5.34
C LEU A 50 1.20 2.57 -4.40
N VAL A 51 1.50 3.19 -3.26
CA VAL A 51 2.30 2.58 -2.20
C VAL A 51 1.55 2.75 -0.88
N PHE A 52 1.27 1.64 -0.21
CA PHE A 52 0.64 1.64 1.11
C PHE A 52 1.71 1.33 2.16
N THR A 53 1.80 2.17 3.17
CA THR A 53 2.87 2.05 4.16
C THR A 53 2.45 2.63 5.50
N SER A 54 3.33 2.53 6.50
CA SER A 54 3.14 3.19 7.78
C SER A 54 3.67 4.60 7.75
N ASN A 55 3.26 5.40 8.74
CA ASN A 55 3.70 6.79 8.84
C ASN A 55 5.23 6.89 8.97
N GLU A 56 5.84 6.02 9.78
CA GLU A 56 7.28 6.03 9.97
C GLU A 56 8.04 5.77 8.67
N LEU A 57 7.58 4.80 7.89
CA LEU A 57 8.23 4.45 6.65
C LEU A 57 8.00 5.47 5.56
N ALA A 58 6.85 6.11 5.56
CA ALA A 58 6.56 7.16 4.59
C ALA A 58 7.60 8.27 4.66
N GLU A 59 8.02 8.63 5.87
CA GLU A 59 9.06 9.64 6.04
C GLU A 59 10.42 9.18 5.52
N ARG A 60 10.73 7.89 5.67
CA ARG A 60 12.01 7.33 5.25
C ARG A 60 12.13 7.09 3.75
N MET A 61 11.00 6.87 3.09
CA MET A 61 11.01 6.58 1.66
C MET A 61 11.37 7.81 0.81
N GLY A 62 11.19 9.00 1.34
CA GLY A 62 11.46 10.21 0.59
C GLY A 62 10.45 10.41 -0.53
N ARG A 63 10.88 11.06 -1.60
CA ARG A 63 10.01 11.31 -2.74
C ARG A 63 9.94 10.11 -3.66
N LEU A 64 8.71 9.71 -3.96
CA LEU A 64 8.45 8.68 -4.94
C LEU A 64 7.56 9.25 -6.04
N SER A 65 7.65 8.67 -7.24
CA SER A 65 6.71 9.02 -8.31
C SER A 65 5.31 8.46 -8.04
N ALA A 66 5.24 7.44 -7.19
CA ALA A 66 3.98 6.82 -6.81
C ALA A 66 3.26 7.66 -5.74
N ARG A 67 1.95 7.52 -5.70
CA ARG A 67 1.17 8.10 -4.61
C ARG A 67 1.34 7.24 -3.36
N VAL A 68 1.73 7.87 -2.27
CA VAL A 68 1.94 7.18 -1.00
C VAL A 68 0.70 7.34 -0.13
N VAL A 69 0.15 6.22 0.32
CA VAL A 69 -1.00 6.19 1.22
C VAL A 69 -0.55 5.64 2.57
N VAL A 70 -0.74 6.42 3.61
CA VAL A 70 -0.33 6.05 4.97
C VAL A 70 -1.48 5.36 5.67
N ILE A 71 -1.22 4.15 6.19
CA ILE A 71 -2.15 3.41 7.03
C ILE A 71 -1.65 3.52 8.48
N ASN A 72 -2.47 4.10 9.34
CA ASN A 72 -2.08 4.32 10.73
C ASN A 72 -2.17 3.04 11.55
N ASN A 73 -3.14 2.19 11.27
CA ASN A 73 -3.34 0.95 11.99
C ASN A 73 -3.63 -0.18 11.00
N PHE A 74 -2.67 -1.07 10.83
CA PHE A 74 -2.79 -2.19 9.90
C PHE A 74 -3.87 -3.20 10.30
N MET A 75 -4.32 -3.15 11.54
CA MET A 75 -5.39 -4.01 12.02
C MET A 75 -6.78 -3.39 11.84
N ASP A 76 -6.85 -2.13 11.46
CA ASP A 76 -8.11 -1.42 11.24
C ASP A 76 -8.58 -1.62 9.79
N ARG A 77 -9.48 -2.55 9.60
CA ARG A 77 -10.02 -2.86 8.27
C ARG A 77 -10.77 -1.70 7.64
N GLU A 78 -11.44 -0.89 8.45
CA GLU A 78 -12.19 0.25 7.95
C GLU A 78 -11.28 1.33 7.40
N GLU A 79 -10.19 1.61 8.10
CA GLU A 79 -9.20 2.57 7.62
C GLU A 79 -8.62 2.12 6.30
N ILE A 80 -8.22 0.85 6.22
CA ILE A 80 -7.63 0.28 5.01
C ILE A 80 -8.63 0.32 3.86
N ARG A 81 -9.86 -0.10 4.09
CA ARG A 81 -10.89 -0.12 3.04
C ARG A 81 -11.20 1.27 2.53
N ARG A 82 -11.38 2.24 3.42
CA ARG A 82 -11.67 3.61 3.05
C ARG A 82 -10.53 4.24 2.24
N LYS A 83 -9.31 4.12 2.74
CA LYS A 83 -8.15 4.69 2.07
C LYS A 83 -7.85 4.02 0.75
N THR A 84 -8.06 2.71 0.66
CA THR A 84 -7.88 1.96 -0.58
C THR A 84 -8.91 2.41 -1.62
N ALA A 85 -10.17 2.50 -1.23
CA ALA A 85 -11.22 2.93 -2.15
C ALA A 85 -10.98 4.36 -2.66
N ASP A 86 -10.57 5.26 -1.78
CA ASP A 86 -10.27 6.64 -2.15
C ASP A 86 -9.09 6.71 -3.11
N ALA A 87 -8.05 5.95 -2.85
CA ALA A 87 -6.85 5.94 -3.69
C ALA A 87 -7.14 5.38 -5.09
N VAL A 88 -7.90 4.30 -5.16
CA VAL A 88 -8.28 3.70 -6.44
C VAL A 88 -9.18 4.63 -7.24
N ALA A 89 -10.14 5.27 -6.58
CA ALA A 89 -11.03 6.21 -7.24
C ALA A 89 -10.28 7.42 -7.79
N ALA A 90 -9.30 7.91 -7.05
CA ALA A 90 -8.47 9.03 -7.50
C ALA A 90 -7.55 8.64 -8.65
N PHE A 91 -7.15 7.37 -8.71
CA PHE A 91 -6.29 6.88 -9.78
C PHE A 91 -7.07 6.69 -11.09
N GLU A 92 -8.28 6.23 -10.98
CA GLU A 92 -9.15 6.04 -12.14
C GLU A 92 -9.71 7.39 -12.61
#